data_55ab46384857304b7522730f9634ff94
#
_entry.id   55ab46384857304b7522730f9634ff94
#
_cell.length_a   1.000
_cell.length_b   1.000
_cell.length_c   1.000
_cell.angle_alpha   90.00
_cell.angle_beta   90.00
_cell.angle_gamma   90.00
#
_symmetry.space_group_name_H-M   'P 1'
#
loop_
_entity.id
_entity.type
_entity.pdbx_description
1 polymer ?
#
loop_
_entity_poly.entity_id
_entity_poly.type
_entity_poly.pdbx_seq_one_letter_code
_entity_poly.pdbx_strand_id
1 'polypeptide(L)'
;MFALVDHAYEGNFSFVDIDLIGSTGHSMGGNAAIRGANYFGKQASKNGTKSKLHSVYVSGYVLTLRENILKDSRSNMGVSYALYDEGAFRNELKGWDAGNMKIAPESLRVVNGVLPESKRIKEVELGKYYGDESNNTLRVIFNEELLHPFQPYNKEATANQIEYFEKA
;
A
#
# COMPACT_ATOMS: atom_id res chain seq x y z
N MET A 1 -16.07 1.84 -4.50
CA MET A 1 -15.16 2.14 -3.39
C MET A 1 -15.30 3.58 -2.90
N PHE A 2 -15.13 4.62 -3.71
CA PHE A 2 -15.14 6.02 -3.25
C PHE A 2 -16.43 6.41 -2.53
N ALA A 3 -17.59 6.15 -3.12
CA ALA A 3 -18.88 6.44 -2.49
C ALA A 3 -19.08 5.73 -1.13
N LEU A 4 -18.52 4.52 -0.96
CA LEU A 4 -18.60 3.82 0.32
C LEU A 4 -17.71 4.48 1.39
N VAL A 5 -16.50 4.92 1.01
CA VAL A 5 -15.61 5.65 1.92
C VAL A 5 -16.23 7.00 2.30
N ASP A 6 -16.79 7.73 1.32
CA ASP A 6 -17.50 8.99 1.59
C ASP A 6 -18.66 8.76 2.57
N HIS A 7 -19.48 7.74 2.32
CA HIS A 7 -20.63 7.40 3.16
C HIS A 7 -20.21 7.00 4.59
N ALA A 8 -19.15 6.22 4.74
CA ALA A 8 -18.61 5.85 6.06
C ALA A 8 -18.05 7.07 6.80
N TYR A 9 -17.29 7.92 6.10
CA TYR A 9 -16.67 9.11 6.67
C TYR A 9 -17.67 10.17 7.12
N GLU A 10 -18.85 10.25 6.47
CA GLU A 10 -19.95 11.14 6.84
C GLU A 10 -20.66 10.74 8.14
N GLY A 11 -20.18 9.70 8.82
CA GLY A 11 -20.73 9.24 10.11
C GLY A 11 -22.03 8.44 10.00
N ASN A 12 -22.31 7.88 8.81
CA ASN A 12 -23.53 7.08 8.58
C ASN A 12 -23.51 5.71 9.29
N PHE A 13 -22.37 5.32 9.88
CA PHE A 13 -22.21 4.09 10.64
C PHE A 13 -21.67 4.40 12.03
N SER A 14 -22.48 4.23 13.07
CA SER A 14 -22.10 4.54 14.46
C SER A 14 -20.95 3.68 15.03
N PHE A 15 -20.63 2.56 14.35
CA PHE A 15 -19.57 1.62 14.73
C PHE A 15 -18.27 1.81 13.93
N VAL A 16 -18.21 2.78 13.01
CA VAL A 16 -17.01 3.09 12.23
C VAL A 16 -16.25 4.24 12.89
N ASP A 17 -14.97 4.01 13.16
CA ASP A 17 -14.04 5.08 13.49
C ASP A 17 -13.61 5.77 12.19
N ILE A 18 -14.08 7.00 12.00
CA ILE A 18 -13.83 7.77 10.78
C ILE A 18 -12.37 8.18 10.60
N ASP A 19 -11.58 8.18 11.67
CA ASP A 19 -10.16 8.47 11.61
C ASP A 19 -9.30 7.24 11.24
N LEU A 20 -9.88 6.02 11.28
CA LEU A 20 -9.19 4.75 11.05
C LEU A 20 -9.71 3.96 9.83
N ILE A 21 -10.33 4.63 8.86
CA ILE A 21 -10.82 3.95 7.64
C ILE A 21 -9.64 3.43 6.82
N GLY A 22 -9.57 2.11 6.66
CA GLY A 22 -8.60 1.42 5.83
C GLY A 22 -9.20 0.89 4.53
N SER A 23 -8.36 0.69 3.52
CA SER A 23 -8.75 0.05 2.25
C SER A 23 -7.74 -1.00 1.85
N THR A 24 -8.23 -2.14 1.39
CA THR A 24 -7.39 -3.21 0.84
C THR A 24 -8.01 -3.80 -0.42
N GLY A 25 -7.20 -4.55 -1.14
CA GLY A 25 -7.64 -5.33 -2.28
C GLY A 25 -6.49 -6.10 -2.91
N HIS A 26 -6.85 -7.22 -3.55
CA HIS A 26 -5.90 -8.06 -4.27
C HIS A 26 -5.99 -7.83 -5.78
N SER A 27 -4.87 -7.89 -6.48
CA SER A 27 -4.78 -7.74 -7.94
C SER A 27 -5.39 -6.39 -8.39
N MET A 28 -6.41 -6.38 -9.23
CA MET A 28 -7.13 -5.15 -9.61
C MET A 28 -7.79 -4.44 -8.41
N GLY A 29 -8.12 -5.18 -7.33
CA GLY A 29 -8.53 -4.60 -6.06
C GLY A 29 -7.41 -3.81 -5.39
N GLY A 30 -6.16 -4.29 -5.45
CA GLY A 30 -4.98 -3.55 -5.00
C GLY A 30 -4.76 -2.26 -5.80
N ASN A 31 -4.95 -2.31 -7.13
CA ASN A 31 -4.96 -1.12 -7.97
C ASN A 31 -6.05 -0.12 -7.53
N ALA A 32 -7.26 -0.60 -7.23
CA ALA A 32 -8.35 0.25 -6.76
C ALA A 32 -8.04 0.89 -5.39
N ALA A 33 -7.43 0.12 -4.47
CA ALA A 33 -7.04 0.60 -3.14
C ALA A 33 -6.03 1.76 -3.23
N ILE A 34 -4.93 1.61 -3.97
CA ILE A 34 -3.92 2.67 -4.11
C ILE A 34 -4.45 3.90 -4.86
N ARG A 35 -5.33 3.70 -5.87
CA ARG A 35 -5.99 4.83 -6.55
C ARG A 35 -6.95 5.56 -5.61
N GLY A 36 -7.58 4.87 -4.68
CA GLY A 36 -8.39 5.48 -3.62
C GLY A 36 -7.54 6.36 -2.71
N ALA A 37 -6.41 5.85 -2.22
CA ALA A 37 -5.48 6.62 -1.40
C ALA A 37 -4.97 7.88 -2.13
N ASN A 38 -4.64 7.77 -3.41
CA ASN A 38 -4.27 8.93 -4.24
C ASN A 38 -5.42 9.93 -4.41
N TYR A 39 -6.64 9.46 -4.67
CA TYR A 39 -7.81 10.31 -4.84
C TYR A 39 -8.13 11.11 -3.58
N PHE A 40 -8.28 10.44 -2.43
CA PHE A 40 -8.58 11.10 -1.16
C PHE A 40 -7.42 11.94 -0.65
N GLY A 41 -6.18 11.53 -0.91
CA GLY A 41 -5.00 12.32 -0.58
C GLY A 41 -4.92 13.64 -1.39
N LYS A 42 -5.28 13.62 -2.68
CA LYS A 42 -5.41 14.84 -3.49
C LYS A 42 -6.50 15.77 -2.99
N GLN A 43 -7.66 15.21 -2.63
CA GLN A 43 -8.74 16.01 -2.03
C GLN A 43 -8.30 16.65 -0.72
N ALA A 44 -7.67 15.88 0.15
CA ALA A 44 -7.13 16.36 1.42
C ALA A 44 -6.13 17.51 1.22
N SER A 45 -5.20 17.36 0.24
CA SER A 45 -4.24 18.41 -0.12
C SER A 45 -4.92 19.70 -0.57
N LYS A 46 -5.94 19.56 -1.42
CA LYS A 46 -6.69 20.72 -1.97
C LYS A 46 -7.47 21.44 -0.89
N ASN A 47 -8.02 20.71 0.07
CA ASN A 47 -8.92 21.23 1.09
C ASN A 47 -8.21 21.60 2.41
N GLY A 48 -6.91 21.30 2.55
CA GLY A 48 -6.17 21.49 3.80
C GLY A 48 -6.64 20.56 4.94
N THR A 49 -7.15 19.35 4.60
CA THR A 49 -7.71 18.39 5.55
C THR A 49 -6.87 17.10 5.61
N LYS A 50 -7.22 16.19 6.52
CA LYS A 50 -6.72 14.81 6.49
C LYS A 50 -7.34 14.03 5.33
N SER A 51 -6.65 12.98 4.86
CA SER A 51 -7.23 12.02 3.92
C SER A 51 -8.32 11.20 4.62
N LYS A 52 -9.42 10.91 3.91
CA LYS A 52 -10.47 10.00 4.41
C LYS A 52 -10.01 8.55 4.52
N LEU A 53 -8.94 8.17 3.82
CA LEU A 53 -8.28 6.87 4.00
C LEU A 53 -7.03 7.06 4.87
N HIS A 54 -7.07 6.52 6.07
CA HIS A 54 -5.96 6.49 7.01
C HIS A 54 -4.89 5.50 6.55
N SER A 55 -5.31 4.33 6.07
CA SER A 55 -4.41 3.26 5.68
C SER A 55 -4.84 2.55 4.39
N VAL A 56 -3.87 2.02 3.66
CA VAL A 56 -4.10 1.22 2.45
C VAL A 56 -3.17 0.02 2.42
N TYR A 57 -3.71 -1.16 2.08
CA TYR A 57 -2.93 -2.37 1.84
C TYR A 57 -3.11 -2.85 0.41
N VAL A 58 -2.03 -2.86 -0.35
CA VAL A 58 -2.01 -3.23 -1.78
C VAL A 58 -1.47 -4.64 -1.91
N SER A 59 -2.32 -5.60 -2.27
CA SER A 59 -1.95 -6.99 -2.46
C SER A 59 -1.89 -7.35 -3.95
N GLY A 60 -0.80 -7.97 -4.39
CA GLY A 60 -0.64 -8.53 -5.72
C GLY A 60 -0.71 -7.52 -6.87
N TYR A 61 -0.37 -6.24 -6.64
CA TYR A 61 -0.38 -5.23 -7.69
C TYR A 61 0.62 -4.10 -7.42
N VAL A 62 1.60 -3.91 -8.29
CA VAL A 62 2.65 -2.91 -8.11
C VAL A 62 2.76 -1.89 -9.25
N LEU A 63 2.08 -2.10 -10.38
CA LEU A 63 2.20 -1.27 -11.58
C LEU A 63 1.79 0.21 -11.39
N THR A 64 0.97 0.51 -10.40
CA THR A 64 0.55 1.87 -10.02
C THR A 64 1.35 2.48 -8.88
N LEU A 65 2.34 1.78 -8.33
CA LEU A 65 3.26 2.32 -7.31
C LEU A 65 4.29 3.25 -7.96
N ARG A 66 3.79 4.28 -8.64
CA ARG A 66 4.57 5.29 -9.37
C ARG A 66 4.61 6.58 -8.56
N GLU A 67 5.66 7.36 -8.75
CA GLU A 67 5.89 8.59 -8.01
C GLU A 67 4.70 9.57 -8.07
N ASN A 68 4.09 9.74 -9.24
CA ASN A 68 2.93 10.62 -9.44
C ASN A 68 1.66 10.15 -8.72
N ILE A 69 1.59 8.88 -8.31
CA ILE A 69 0.50 8.32 -7.49
C ILE A 69 0.86 8.42 -6.02
N LEU A 70 2.07 7.97 -5.66
CA LEU A 70 2.53 7.88 -4.28
C LEU A 70 2.65 9.23 -3.59
N LYS A 71 3.14 10.26 -4.28
CA LYS A 71 3.32 11.61 -3.72
C LYS A 71 2.04 12.24 -3.16
N ASP A 72 0.89 11.87 -3.73
CA ASP A 72 -0.42 12.38 -3.30
C ASP A 72 -1.18 11.41 -2.39
N SER A 73 -0.64 10.20 -2.17
CA SER A 73 -1.24 9.23 -1.25
C SER A 73 -0.85 9.59 0.18
N ARG A 74 -1.80 10.17 0.91
CA ARG A 74 -1.63 10.62 2.30
C ARG A 74 -2.20 9.61 3.29
N SER A 75 -1.79 8.36 3.12
CA SER A 75 -2.23 7.22 3.93
C SER A 75 -1.02 6.38 4.33
N ASN A 76 -1.07 5.71 5.46
CA ASN A 76 -0.17 4.60 5.75
C ASN A 76 -0.29 3.54 4.65
N MET A 77 0.77 2.81 4.31
CA MET A 77 0.77 1.89 3.17
C MET A 77 1.53 0.60 3.46
N GLY A 78 0.82 -0.53 3.35
CA GLY A 78 1.39 -1.86 3.24
C GLY A 78 1.31 -2.36 1.78
N VAL A 79 2.33 -3.07 1.35
CA VAL A 79 2.37 -3.73 0.04
C VAL A 79 2.78 -5.17 0.24
N SER A 80 2.01 -6.10 -0.33
CA SER A 80 2.31 -7.52 -0.38
C SER A 80 2.31 -7.97 -1.84
N TYR A 81 3.34 -8.68 -2.27
CA TYR A 81 3.48 -9.14 -3.64
C TYR A 81 4.03 -10.56 -3.68
N ALA A 82 3.44 -11.41 -4.52
CA ALA A 82 3.89 -12.78 -4.68
C ALA A 82 5.22 -12.83 -5.46
N LEU A 83 6.24 -13.51 -4.91
CA LEU A 83 7.57 -13.61 -5.53
C LEU A 83 7.51 -14.28 -6.92
N TYR A 84 6.60 -15.25 -7.08
CA TYR A 84 6.41 -16.00 -8.33
C TYR A 84 5.16 -15.53 -9.09
N ASP A 85 4.80 -14.25 -8.97
CA ASP A 85 3.68 -13.66 -9.69
C ASP A 85 3.90 -13.79 -11.20
N GLU A 86 3.02 -14.50 -11.88
CA GLU A 86 3.07 -14.70 -13.33
C GLU A 86 2.85 -13.43 -14.14
N GLY A 87 2.36 -12.37 -13.51
CA GLY A 87 2.24 -11.03 -14.08
C GLY A 87 3.46 -10.13 -13.87
N ALA A 88 4.47 -10.59 -13.12
CA ALA A 88 5.64 -9.79 -12.74
C ALA A 88 6.47 -9.31 -13.94
N PHE A 89 6.37 -9.97 -15.10
CA PHE A 89 7.01 -9.50 -16.34
C PHE A 89 6.64 -8.07 -16.73
N ARG A 90 5.54 -7.52 -16.21
CA ARG A 90 5.09 -6.14 -16.41
C ARG A 90 5.76 -5.15 -15.45
N ASN A 91 6.37 -5.62 -14.36
CA ASN A 91 7.07 -4.79 -13.38
C ASN A 91 8.33 -4.15 -14.00
N GLU A 92 8.85 -3.12 -13.36
CA GLU A 92 10.02 -2.39 -13.89
C GLU A 92 11.31 -3.21 -13.81
N LEU A 93 11.45 -4.08 -12.79
CA LEU A 93 12.67 -4.88 -12.58
C LEU A 93 12.95 -5.85 -13.71
N LYS A 94 11.93 -6.45 -14.32
CA LYS A 94 12.06 -7.42 -15.43
C LYS A 94 12.86 -8.70 -15.11
N GLY A 95 12.70 -9.70 -15.99
CA GLY A 95 13.43 -10.97 -15.90
C GLY A 95 13.00 -11.85 -14.71
N TRP A 96 13.89 -12.71 -14.28
CA TRP A 96 13.66 -13.68 -13.20
C TRP A 96 13.43 -13.01 -11.83
N ASP A 97 13.98 -11.81 -11.65
CA ASP A 97 13.87 -11.06 -10.40
C ASP A 97 12.64 -10.12 -10.36
N ALA A 98 11.80 -10.15 -11.40
CA ALA A 98 10.70 -9.20 -11.55
C ALA A 98 9.69 -9.18 -10.38
N GLY A 99 9.57 -10.29 -9.65
CA GLY A 99 8.77 -10.40 -8.43
C GLY A 99 9.51 -10.07 -7.13
N ASN A 100 10.82 -9.80 -7.18
CA ASN A 100 11.65 -9.55 -6.00
C ASN A 100 11.47 -8.13 -5.46
N MET A 101 10.62 -7.99 -4.46
CA MET A 101 10.30 -6.69 -3.87
C MET A 101 11.41 -6.09 -3.01
N LYS A 102 12.47 -6.83 -2.67
CA LYS A 102 13.63 -6.26 -1.97
C LYS A 102 14.31 -5.16 -2.79
N ILE A 103 14.43 -5.38 -4.09
CA ILE A 103 15.19 -4.52 -5.01
C ILE A 103 14.33 -3.87 -6.09
N ALA A 104 13.02 -4.18 -6.13
CA ALA A 104 12.11 -3.62 -7.12
C ALA A 104 11.99 -2.09 -7.01
N PRO A 105 12.08 -1.35 -8.12
CA PRO A 105 11.89 0.10 -8.12
C PRO A 105 10.58 0.54 -7.49
N GLU A 106 9.52 -0.25 -7.62
CA GLU A 106 8.21 0.00 -7.06
C GLU A 106 8.23 0.03 -5.53
N SER A 107 8.84 -0.97 -4.89
CA SER A 107 8.97 -1.03 -3.42
C SER A 107 9.92 0.03 -2.88
N LEU A 108 11.03 0.28 -3.58
CA LEU A 108 11.96 1.34 -3.22
C LEU A 108 11.30 2.73 -3.26
N ARG A 109 10.44 3.00 -4.24
CA ARG A 109 9.66 4.27 -4.28
C ARG A 109 8.70 4.39 -3.11
N VAL A 110 8.01 3.31 -2.74
CA VAL A 110 7.08 3.31 -1.60
C VAL A 110 7.81 3.68 -0.32
N VAL A 111 8.96 3.05 -0.05
CA VAL A 111 9.72 3.26 1.18
C VAL A 111 10.47 4.60 1.15
N ASN A 112 11.25 4.85 0.09
CA ASN A 112 12.07 6.06 -0.01
C ASN A 112 11.24 7.34 -0.16
N GLY A 113 9.98 7.23 -0.61
CA GLY A 113 9.08 8.37 -0.72
C GLY A 113 8.72 9.01 0.62
N VAL A 114 8.93 8.32 1.73
CA VAL A 114 8.67 8.83 3.10
C VAL A 114 9.94 9.01 3.93
N LEU A 115 11.07 8.54 3.45
CA LEU A 115 12.34 8.69 4.14
C LEU A 115 13.05 9.99 3.75
N PRO A 116 13.73 10.66 4.70
CA PRO A 116 14.65 11.74 4.37
C PRO A 116 15.71 11.27 3.38
N GLU A 117 16.18 12.15 2.52
CA GLU A 117 17.14 11.82 1.47
C GLU A 117 18.40 11.11 2.00
N SER A 118 18.91 11.55 3.16
CA SER A 118 20.07 10.97 3.83
C SER A 118 19.85 9.54 4.38
N LYS A 119 18.60 9.10 4.47
CA LYS A 119 18.21 7.77 4.98
C LYS A 119 17.63 6.86 3.89
N ARG A 120 17.65 7.29 2.63
CA ARG A 120 17.18 6.46 1.51
C ARG A 120 17.97 5.18 1.39
N ILE A 121 17.27 4.10 1.12
CA ILE A 121 17.81 2.74 1.02
C ILE A 121 17.90 2.29 -0.44
N LYS A 122 18.78 1.32 -0.70
CA LYS A 122 18.92 0.66 -2.01
C LYS A 122 18.30 -0.72 -2.06
N GLU A 123 17.95 -1.25 -0.91
CA GLU A 123 17.30 -2.55 -0.75
C GLU A 123 16.31 -2.47 0.42
N VAL A 124 15.10 -3.00 0.21
CA VAL A 124 14.06 -3.04 1.23
C VAL A 124 14.25 -4.29 2.09
N GLU A 125 14.22 -4.14 3.40
CA GLU A 125 14.10 -5.26 4.33
C GLU A 125 12.62 -5.64 4.44
N LEU A 126 12.27 -6.85 4.00
CA LEU A 126 10.89 -7.33 3.98
C LEU A 126 10.33 -7.47 5.40
N GLY A 127 9.07 -7.10 5.60
CA GLY A 127 8.42 -7.11 6.90
C GLY A 127 8.87 -5.99 7.85
N LYS A 128 9.86 -5.18 7.48
CA LYS A 128 10.28 -4.03 8.28
C LYS A 128 9.38 -2.83 8.03
N TYR A 129 8.99 -2.19 9.11
CA TYR A 129 8.23 -0.95 9.09
C TYR A 129 9.17 0.26 8.99
N TYR A 130 8.87 1.16 8.07
CA TYR A 130 9.57 2.42 7.81
C TYR A 130 8.60 3.58 8.01
N GLY A 131 9.12 4.74 8.39
CA GLY A 131 8.29 5.94 8.59
C GLY A 131 7.58 5.95 9.93
N ASP A 132 6.46 6.65 10.01
CA ASP A 132 5.72 6.92 11.24
C ASP A 132 4.20 6.87 10.95
N GLU A 133 3.48 6.04 11.68
CA GLU A 133 2.04 5.84 11.55
C GLU A 133 1.27 7.14 11.81
N SER A 134 1.64 7.88 12.86
CA SER A 134 0.95 9.12 13.27
C SER A 134 1.00 10.23 12.20
N ASN A 135 1.98 10.16 11.31
CA ASN A 135 2.16 11.10 10.20
C ASN A 135 1.68 10.54 8.84
N ASN A 136 0.97 9.41 8.84
CA ASN A 136 0.54 8.70 7.63
C ASN A 136 1.71 8.34 6.69
N THR A 137 2.88 8.09 7.26
CA THR A 137 4.11 7.73 6.52
C THR A 137 4.58 6.31 6.80
N LEU A 138 3.83 5.51 7.56
CA LEU A 138 4.16 4.10 7.80
C LEU A 138 4.18 3.33 6.47
N ARG A 139 5.25 2.57 6.24
CA ARG A 139 5.46 1.74 5.04
C ARG A 139 5.99 0.39 5.43
N VAL A 140 5.44 -0.67 4.81
CA VAL A 140 5.96 -2.04 4.91
C VAL A 140 5.80 -2.75 3.57
N ILE A 141 6.76 -3.61 3.24
CA ILE A 141 6.75 -4.44 2.04
C ILE A 141 6.86 -5.90 2.47
N PHE A 142 5.94 -6.73 2.01
CA PHE A 142 5.97 -8.18 2.13
C PHE A 142 6.13 -8.80 0.75
N ASN A 143 6.78 -9.97 0.68
CA ASN A 143 7.05 -10.65 -0.59
C ASN A 143 7.04 -12.16 -0.36
N GLU A 144 5.86 -12.76 -0.44
CA GLU A 144 5.64 -14.16 -0.13
C GLU A 144 6.04 -15.06 -1.33
N GLU A 145 6.62 -16.22 -1.04
CA GLU A 145 7.02 -17.25 -2.03
C GLU A 145 5.80 -18.00 -2.61
N LEU A 146 4.96 -17.26 -3.32
CA LEU A 146 3.66 -17.70 -3.84
C LEU A 146 3.48 -17.32 -5.30
N LEU A 147 2.53 -17.98 -5.97
CA LEU A 147 1.92 -17.52 -7.22
C LEU A 147 0.79 -16.52 -6.89
N HIS A 148 0.53 -15.60 -7.80
CA HIS A 148 -0.48 -14.56 -7.68
C HIS A 148 -1.85 -15.04 -7.18
N PRO A 149 -2.50 -16.09 -7.75
CA PRO A 149 -3.86 -16.47 -7.38
C PRO A 149 -3.97 -17.07 -5.96
N PHE A 150 -2.85 -17.50 -5.37
CA PHE A 150 -2.86 -18.10 -4.03
C PHE A 150 -2.66 -17.08 -2.90
N GLN A 151 -2.19 -15.88 -3.21
CA GLN A 151 -1.88 -14.86 -2.21
C GLN A 151 -3.07 -14.52 -1.30
N PRO A 152 -4.32 -14.32 -1.80
CA PRO A 152 -5.45 -14.00 -0.94
C PRO A 152 -5.88 -15.11 0.02
N TYR A 153 -5.44 -16.35 -0.23
CA TYR A 153 -5.82 -17.54 0.55
C TYR A 153 -4.67 -18.07 1.42
N ASN A 154 -3.50 -17.43 1.35
CA ASN A 154 -2.34 -17.84 2.12
C ASN A 154 -2.39 -17.25 3.53
N LYS A 155 -2.09 -18.10 4.54
CA LYS A 155 -2.14 -17.71 5.96
C LYS A 155 -1.13 -16.61 6.30
N GLU A 156 0.08 -16.69 5.76
CA GLU A 156 1.13 -15.71 6.01
C GLU A 156 0.76 -14.36 5.39
N ALA A 157 0.34 -14.34 4.11
CA ALA A 157 -0.10 -13.11 3.45
C ALA A 157 -1.29 -12.46 4.16
N THR A 158 -2.22 -13.27 4.69
CA THR A 158 -3.36 -12.78 5.48
C THR A 158 -2.90 -12.25 6.84
N ALA A 159 -2.00 -12.96 7.52
CA ALA A 159 -1.44 -12.51 8.80
C ALA A 159 -0.69 -11.17 8.65
N ASN A 160 0.13 -11.03 7.61
CA ASN A 160 0.84 -9.80 7.26
C ASN A 160 -0.12 -8.62 7.05
N GLN A 161 -1.26 -8.87 6.38
CA GLN A 161 -2.28 -7.84 6.18
C GLN A 161 -2.95 -7.42 7.49
N ILE A 162 -3.30 -8.38 8.36
CA ILE A 162 -3.89 -8.11 9.67
C ILE A 162 -2.91 -7.33 10.54
N GLU A 163 -1.66 -7.82 10.67
CA GLU A 163 -0.61 -7.16 11.43
C GLU A 163 -0.41 -5.70 10.97
N TYR A 164 -0.42 -5.49 9.65
CA TYR A 164 -0.30 -4.14 9.09
C TYR A 164 -1.44 -3.23 9.58
N PHE A 165 -2.70 -3.67 9.50
CA PHE A 165 -3.83 -2.84 9.93
C PHE A 165 -3.90 -2.63 11.45
N GLU A 166 -3.30 -3.52 12.24
CA GLU A 166 -3.15 -3.34 13.68
C GLU A 166 -2.09 -2.29 14.06
N LYS A 167 -1.14 -2.04 13.17
CA LYS A 167 -0.03 -1.09 13.36
C LYS A 167 -0.24 0.25 12.65
N ALA A 168 -1.16 0.31 11.71
CA ALA A 168 -1.33 1.49 10.85
C ALA A 168 -2.32 2.51 11.42
#